data_79f3bf5ee37731c26a23559325300a8b
#
_entry.id   79f3bf5ee37731c26a23559325300a8b
#
_cell.length_a   1.000
_cell.length_b   1.000
_cell.length_c   1.000
_cell.angle_alpha   90.00
_cell.angle_beta   90.00
_cell.angle_gamma   90.00
#
_symmetry.space_group_name_H-M   'P 1'
#
loop_
_entity.id
_entity.type
_entity.pdbx_description
1 polymer ?
#
loop_
_entity_poly.entity_id
_entity_poly.type
_entity_poly.pdbx_seq_one_letter_code
_entity_poly.pdbx_strand_id
1 'polypeptide(L)'
;MNTLPWQVGNLPHIDMRTTQFTTVAGWLGPILIAFAYICLNSLIKEPHRRNFNAVMVAGLGATYLSGGGFGIWEMAFCTVLTACAFCGLQSYSFIAAGWLLHAGWDVLHHLYGNPLLPFAPTSSLGCAICDPVVAFWFLAGAPSVFSRPTGDRAFD
;
A
#
# COMPACT_ATOMS: atom_id res chain seq x y z
N MET A 1 -13.39 -10.48 36.95
CA MET A 1 -13.38 -9.14 36.34
C MET A 1 -12.26 -9.15 35.31
N ASN A 2 -12.64 -9.35 34.05
CA ASN A 2 -11.66 -9.42 32.95
C ASN A 2 -11.27 -8.01 32.55
N THR A 3 -10.01 -7.67 32.78
CA THR A 3 -9.42 -6.43 32.29
C THR A 3 -9.36 -6.47 30.76
N LEU A 4 -9.98 -5.49 30.12
CA LEU A 4 -9.96 -5.34 28.67
C LEU A 4 -8.52 -5.19 28.17
N PRO A 5 -8.11 -5.82 27.05
CA PRO A 5 -6.71 -5.93 26.63
C PRO A 5 -6.13 -4.64 26.02
N TRP A 6 -6.86 -3.52 26.05
CA TRP A 6 -6.36 -2.23 25.53
C TRP A 6 -6.45 -1.15 26.62
N GLN A 7 -5.58 -1.27 27.62
CA GLN A 7 -5.33 -0.16 28.52
C GLN A 7 -4.40 0.85 27.82
N VAL A 8 -4.88 2.08 27.72
CA VAL A 8 -4.21 3.26 27.15
C VAL A 8 -2.92 3.66 27.92
N GLY A 9 -2.52 2.88 28.93
CA GLY A 9 -1.38 3.16 29.79
C GLY A 9 -0.02 2.61 29.36
N ASN A 10 0.03 1.73 28.35
CA ASN A 10 1.28 1.14 27.83
C ASN A 10 1.43 1.41 26.34
N LEU A 11 1.40 2.68 25.93
CA LEU A 11 1.98 3.04 24.63
C LEU A 11 3.45 2.64 24.69
N PRO A 12 3.93 1.74 23.81
CA PRO A 12 5.35 1.45 23.75
C PRO A 12 6.07 2.79 23.52
N HIS A 13 7.05 3.10 24.36
CA HIS A 13 7.96 4.21 24.09
C HIS A 13 8.53 3.94 22.69
N ILE A 14 8.11 4.75 21.74
CA ILE A 14 8.70 4.73 20.40
C ILE A 14 10.15 5.15 20.59
N ASP A 15 11.03 4.16 20.70
CA ASP A 15 12.46 4.43 20.66
C ASP A 15 12.80 4.82 19.21
N MET A 16 12.79 6.12 18.97
CA MET A 16 13.18 6.71 17.68
C MET A 16 14.63 6.37 17.28
N ARG A 17 15.38 5.69 18.14
CA ARG A 17 16.75 5.24 17.85
C ARG A 17 16.82 3.98 16.99
N THR A 18 15.72 3.23 16.82
CA THR A 18 15.67 2.05 15.95
C THR A 18 15.30 2.37 14.50
N THR A 19 15.24 3.63 14.13
CA THR A 19 14.86 4.02 12.79
C THR A 19 15.99 3.74 11.79
N GLN A 20 15.99 2.57 11.17
CA GLN A 20 16.78 2.30 9.96
C GLN A 20 16.51 3.35 8.85
N PHE A 21 15.49 4.17 9.01
CA PHE A 21 15.10 5.26 8.10
C PHE A 21 15.80 6.60 8.37
N THR A 22 16.76 6.66 9.30
CA THR A 22 17.68 7.81 9.41
C THR A 22 18.71 7.82 8.28
N THR A 23 18.82 6.73 7.52
CA THR A 23 19.74 6.62 6.39
C THR A 23 18.99 6.83 5.07
N VAL A 24 19.64 7.45 4.08
CA VAL A 24 19.14 7.61 2.71
C VAL A 24 18.67 6.27 2.13
N ALA A 25 19.36 5.18 2.44
CA ALA A 25 19.02 3.83 2.00
C ALA A 25 17.63 3.36 2.49
N GLY A 26 17.22 3.76 3.70
CA GLY A 26 15.90 3.41 4.22
C GLY A 26 14.73 4.01 3.43
N TRP A 27 14.92 5.19 2.84
CA TRP A 27 13.93 5.83 1.98
C TRP A 27 13.99 5.33 0.54
N LEU A 28 15.20 5.09 0.02
CA LEU A 28 15.38 4.66 -1.35
C LEU A 28 14.83 3.25 -1.62
N GLY A 29 14.96 2.33 -0.67
CA GLY A 29 14.47 0.95 -0.83
C GLY A 29 12.99 0.88 -1.22
N PRO A 30 12.07 1.41 -0.39
CA PRO A 30 10.65 1.43 -0.70
C PRO A 30 10.30 2.13 -2.02
N ILE A 31 10.98 3.23 -2.34
CA ILE A 31 10.78 3.95 -3.61
C ILE A 31 11.19 3.07 -4.80
N LEU A 32 12.33 2.39 -4.71
CA LEU A 32 12.78 1.47 -5.76
C LEU A 32 11.81 0.30 -5.93
N ILE A 33 11.24 -0.23 -4.84
CA ILE A 33 10.20 -1.26 -4.89
C ILE A 33 8.96 -0.73 -5.62
N ALA A 34 8.52 0.51 -5.33
CA ALA A 34 7.40 1.12 -6.04
C ALA A 34 7.67 1.23 -7.54
N PHE A 35 8.87 1.69 -7.94
CA PHE A 35 9.25 1.77 -9.35
C PHE A 35 9.31 0.39 -10.00
N ALA A 36 9.87 -0.62 -9.33
CA ALA A 36 9.88 -1.99 -9.82
C ALA A 36 8.45 -2.52 -10.03
N TYR A 37 7.55 -2.25 -9.08
CA TYR A 37 6.13 -2.60 -9.20
C TYR A 37 5.49 -1.93 -10.42
N ILE A 38 5.70 -0.63 -10.61
CA ILE A 38 5.19 0.15 -11.75
C ILE A 38 5.73 -0.42 -13.08
N CYS A 39 7.04 -0.72 -13.15
CA CYS A 39 7.65 -1.31 -14.34
C CYS A 39 7.03 -2.67 -14.68
N LEU A 40 6.91 -3.57 -13.70
CA LEU A 40 6.32 -4.91 -13.91
C LEU A 40 4.85 -4.80 -14.35
N ASN A 41 4.07 -3.93 -13.70
CA ASN A 41 2.66 -3.72 -14.07
C ASN A 41 2.51 -3.07 -15.44
N SER A 42 3.49 -2.26 -15.88
CA SER A 42 3.49 -1.66 -17.21
C SER A 42 3.63 -2.68 -18.35
N LEU A 43 4.10 -3.91 -18.05
CA LEU A 43 4.15 -5.02 -19.02
C LEU A 43 2.77 -5.66 -19.23
N ILE A 44 1.87 -5.51 -18.29
CA ILE A 44 0.51 -6.07 -18.39
C ILE A 44 -0.34 -5.12 -19.23
N LYS A 45 -1.01 -5.66 -20.26
CA LYS A 45 -1.89 -4.87 -21.14
C LYS A 45 -3.26 -4.64 -20.49
N GLU A 46 -3.90 -3.53 -20.88
CA GLU A 46 -5.31 -3.29 -20.54
C GLU A 46 -6.23 -4.31 -21.21
N PRO A 47 -7.34 -4.70 -20.57
CA PRO A 47 -7.82 -4.32 -19.23
C PRO A 47 -7.21 -5.15 -18.08
N HIS A 48 -6.33 -6.11 -18.38
CA HIS A 48 -5.78 -7.05 -17.40
C HIS A 48 -4.95 -6.35 -16.32
N ARG A 49 -4.25 -5.28 -16.67
CA ARG A 49 -3.50 -4.45 -15.69
C ARG A 49 -4.41 -3.94 -14.60
N ARG A 50 -5.54 -3.32 -14.97
CA ARG A 50 -6.49 -2.79 -14.00
C ARG A 50 -7.11 -3.90 -13.15
N ASN A 51 -7.54 -4.99 -13.76
CA ASN A 51 -8.13 -6.12 -13.05
C ASN A 51 -7.14 -6.75 -12.06
N PHE A 52 -5.90 -6.95 -12.48
CA PHE A 52 -4.84 -7.46 -11.61
C PHE A 52 -4.64 -6.56 -10.40
N ASN A 53 -4.56 -5.25 -10.62
CA ASN A 53 -4.33 -4.28 -9.52
C ASN A 53 -5.55 -4.12 -8.60
N ALA A 54 -6.77 -4.31 -9.10
CA ALA A 54 -7.96 -4.40 -8.26
C ALA A 54 -7.88 -5.61 -7.31
N VAL A 55 -7.47 -6.78 -7.81
CA VAL A 55 -7.24 -7.97 -6.97
C VAL A 55 -6.12 -7.72 -5.95
N MET A 56 -5.03 -7.04 -6.34
CA MET A 56 -3.96 -6.67 -5.42
C MET A 56 -4.46 -5.80 -4.27
N VAL A 57 -5.34 -4.82 -4.52
CA VAL A 57 -5.95 -3.97 -3.47
C VAL A 57 -6.78 -4.80 -2.50
N ALA A 58 -7.55 -5.79 -2.96
CA ALA A 58 -8.24 -6.71 -2.05
C ALA A 58 -7.26 -7.51 -1.18
N GLY A 59 -6.14 -7.97 -1.77
CA GLY A 59 -5.06 -8.64 -1.05
C GLY A 59 -4.43 -7.76 0.04
N LEU A 60 -4.17 -6.48 -0.26
CA LEU A 60 -3.66 -5.51 0.71
C LEU A 60 -4.58 -5.39 1.92
N GLY A 61 -5.91 -5.37 1.71
CA GLY A 61 -6.88 -5.35 2.79
C GLY A 61 -6.79 -6.55 3.73
N ALA A 62 -6.36 -7.70 3.23
CA ALA A 62 -6.25 -8.93 4.01
C ALA A 62 -4.90 -9.10 4.74
N THR A 63 -3.93 -8.24 4.49
CA THR A 63 -2.53 -8.40 4.91
C THR A 63 -2.38 -8.55 6.44
N TYR A 64 -3.17 -7.81 7.19
CA TYR A 64 -3.11 -7.78 8.67
C TYR A 64 -4.13 -8.71 9.37
N LEU A 65 -4.97 -9.45 8.63
CA LEU A 65 -6.01 -10.30 9.24
C LEU A 65 -5.44 -11.42 10.11
N SER A 66 -4.21 -11.87 9.85
CA SER A 66 -3.58 -12.96 10.59
C SER A 66 -2.85 -12.54 11.86
N GLY A 67 -2.91 -11.29 12.28
CA GLY A 67 -2.22 -10.87 13.49
C GLY A 67 -1.87 -9.39 13.58
N GLY A 68 -2.60 -8.53 12.88
CA GLY A 68 -2.31 -7.10 12.81
C GLY A 68 -2.40 -6.32 14.11
N GLY A 69 -3.14 -6.83 15.11
CA GLY A 69 -3.17 -6.23 16.45
C GLY A 69 -4.33 -5.27 16.70
N PHE A 70 -5.09 -4.83 15.69
CA PHE A 70 -6.26 -3.96 15.85
C PHE A 70 -7.59 -4.74 15.93
N GLY A 71 -7.54 -6.08 16.00
CA GLY A 71 -8.71 -6.93 16.22
C GLY A 71 -9.76 -6.74 15.12
N ILE A 72 -11.01 -6.41 15.51
CA ILE A 72 -12.13 -6.28 14.57
C ILE A 72 -11.92 -5.18 13.51
N TRP A 73 -11.09 -4.19 13.78
CA TRP A 73 -10.79 -3.13 12.84
C TRP A 73 -10.04 -3.62 11.60
N GLU A 74 -9.28 -4.72 11.72
CA GLU A 74 -8.65 -5.37 10.56
C GLU A 74 -9.70 -5.89 9.57
N MET A 75 -10.78 -6.47 10.08
CA MET A 75 -11.88 -6.94 9.24
C MET A 75 -12.64 -5.77 8.59
N ALA A 76 -12.88 -4.71 9.36
CA ALA A 76 -13.52 -3.50 8.82
C ALA A 76 -12.66 -2.88 7.71
N PHE A 77 -11.36 -2.77 7.92
CA PHE A 77 -10.41 -2.27 6.94
C PHE A 77 -10.37 -3.16 5.69
N CYS A 78 -10.27 -4.48 5.86
CA CYS A 78 -10.32 -5.45 4.75
C CYS A 78 -11.60 -5.29 3.93
N THR A 79 -12.74 -5.07 4.57
CA THR A 79 -14.03 -4.83 3.88
C THR A 79 -13.99 -3.56 3.04
N VAL A 80 -13.43 -2.47 3.58
CA VAL A 80 -13.27 -1.20 2.85
C VAL A 80 -12.36 -1.39 1.64
N LEU A 81 -11.21 -2.05 1.79
CA LEU A 81 -10.28 -2.29 0.68
C LEU A 81 -10.91 -3.23 -0.38
N THR A 82 -11.69 -4.21 0.03
CA THR A 82 -12.44 -5.07 -0.90
C THR A 82 -13.46 -4.26 -1.71
N ALA A 83 -14.15 -3.30 -1.08
CA ALA A 83 -15.05 -2.39 -1.79
C ALA A 83 -14.27 -1.50 -2.79
N CYS A 84 -13.11 -0.95 -2.38
CA CYS A 84 -12.22 -0.22 -3.28
C CYS A 84 -11.76 -1.09 -4.46
N ALA A 85 -11.41 -2.34 -4.21
CA ALA A 85 -11.02 -3.30 -5.24
C ALA A 85 -12.15 -3.57 -6.23
N PHE A 86 -13.37 -3.79 -5.74
CA PHE A 86 -14.54 -4.01 -6.59
C PHE A 86 -14.82 -2.82 -7.51
N CYS A 87 -14.83 -1.59 -6.96
CA CYS A 87 -14.95 -0.36 -7.76
C CYS A 87 -13.72 -0.15 -8.67
N GLY A 88 -12.56 -0.61 -8.24
CA GLY A 88 -11.29 -0.57 -8.96
C GLY A 88 -11.29 -1.38 -10.27
N LEU A 89 -12.15 -2.41 -10.38
CA LEU A 89 -12.35 -3.12 -11.64
C LEU A 89 -12.80 -2.19 -12.79
N GLN A 90 -13.40 -1.05 -12.45
CA GLN A 90 -13.89 -0.08 -13.43
C GLN A 90 -13.10 1.23 -13.46
N SER A 91 -12.38 1.57 -12.38
CA SER A 91 -11.71 2.86 -12.25
C SER A 91 -10.39 2.78 -11.46
N TYR A 92 -9.34 3.30 -12.06
CA TYR A 92 -8.03 3.45 -11.41
C TYR A 92 -8.05 4.34 -10.17
N SER A 93 -8.98 5.29 -10.08
CA SER A 93 -9.10 6.16 -8.89
C SER A 93 -9.43 5.37 -7.63
N PHE A 94 -10.25 4.31 -7.72
CA PHE A 94 -10.53 3.45 -6.58
C PHE A 94 -9.36 2.53 -6.23
N ILE A 95 -8.57 2.11 -7.21
CA ILE A 95 -7.30 1.39 -6.96
C ILE A 95 -6.34 2.31 -6.21
N ALA A 96 -6.17 3.56 -6.67
CA ALA A 96 -5.35 4.55 -5.99
C ALA A 96 -5.83 4.84 -4.57
N ALA A 97 -7.14 4.98 -4.37
CA ALA A 97 -7.73 5.15 -3.03
C ALA A 97 -7.39 3.96 -2.12
N GLY A 98 -7.47 2.74 -2.62
CA GLY A 98 -7.08 1.53 -1.88
C GLY A 98 -5.62 1.57 -1.43
N TRP A 99 -4.69 1.93 -2.31
CA TRP A 99 -3.27 2.07 -1.97
C TRP A 99 -3.02 3.18 -0.93
N LEU A 100 -3.69 4.34 -1.05
CA LEU A 100 -3.55 5.42 -0.06
C LEU A 100 -4.15 5.05 1.30
N LEU A 101 -5.28 4.35 1.33
CA LEU A 101 -5.86 3.85 2.57
C LEU A 101 -4.93 2.82 3.24
N HIS A 102 -4.32 1.94 2.44
CA HIS A 102 -3.35 0.96 2.95
C HIS A 102 -2.12 1.67 3.53
N ALA A 103 -1.56 2.66 2.84
CA ALA A 103 -0.46 3.47 3.36
C ALA A 103 -0.79 4.10 4.73
N GLY A 104 -2.02 4.65 4.88
CA GLY A 104 -2.47 5.19 6.17
C GLY A 104 -2.58 4.11 7.25
N TRP A 105 -3.06 2.92 6.90
CA TRP A 105 -3.14 1.77 7.81
C TRP A 105 -1.76 1.29 8.24
N ASP A 106 -0.81 1.23 7.31
CA ASP A 106 0.59 0.89 7.57
C ASP A 106 1.27 1.87 8.54
N VAL A 107 0.98 3.18 8.41
CA VAL A 107 1.45 4.18 9.39
C VAL A 107 0.94 3.85 10.79
N LEU A 108 -0.35 3.53 10.94
CA LEU A 108 -0.92 3.14 12.22
C LEU A 108 -0.22 1.88 12.78
N HIS A 109 -0.06 0.85 11.96
CA HIS A 109 0.63 -0.37 12.35
C HIS A 109 2.09 -0.12 12.75
N HIS A 110 2.79 0.75 12.04
CA HIS A 110 4.14 1.14 12.40
C HIS A 110 4.19 1.87 13.75
N LEU A 111 3.27 2.81 13.99
CA LEU A 111 3.20 3.58 15.24
C LEU A 111 2.84 2.71 16.46
N TYR A 112 2.04 1.66 16.26
CA TYR A 112 1.65 0.75 17.34
C TYR A 112 2.54 -0.48 17.47
N GLY A 113 3.63 -0.58 16.70
CA GLY A 113 4.61 -1.66 16.79
C GLY A 113 4.15 -3.00 16.24
N ASN A 114 3.20 -3.00 15.30
CA ASN A 114 2.67 -4.18 14.63
C ASN A 114 3.15 -4.22 13.16
N PRO A 115 4.38 -4.67 12.88
CA PRO A 115 4.92 -4.67 11.53
C PRO A 115 4.18 -5.66 10.64
N LEU A 116 4.09 -5.35 9.33
CA LEU A 116 3.53 -6.25 8.33
C LEU A 116 4.23 -7.62 8.31
N LEU A 117 5.55 -7.59 8.37
CA LEU A 117 6.38 -8.80 8.46
C LEU A 117 7.00 -8.88 9.84
N PRO A 118 6.70 -9.92 10.66
CA PRO A 118 7.21 -10.04 12.03
C PRO A 118 8.74 -10.00 12.13
N PHE A 119 9.44 -10.46 11.08
CA PHE A 119 10.91 -10.47 11.01
C PHE A 119 11.51 -9.17 10.45
N ALA A 120 10.68 -8.21 10.01
CA ALA A 120 11.09 -6.93 9.47
C ALA A 120 10.33 -5.78 10.14
N PRO A 121 10.84 -5.25 11.28
CA PRO A 121 10.12 -4.27 12.12
C PRO A 121 9.73 -2.96 11.39
N THR A 122 10.39 -2.65 10.29
CA THR A 122 10.12 -1.45 9.48
C THR A 122 9.29 -1.74 8.24
N SER A 123 8.73 -2.96 8.08
CA SER A 123 8.00 -3.35 6.88
C SER A 123 6.76 -2.48 6.63
N SER A 124 5.95 -2.20 7.64
CA SER A 124 4.80 -1.31 7.50
C SER A 124 5.21 0.12 7.08
N LEU A 125 6.30 0.66 7.67
CA LEU A 125 6.79 1.97 7.24
C LEU A 125 7.30 1.95 5.78
N GLY A 126 7.92 0.85 5.37
CA GLY A 126 8.34 0.64 3.98
C GLY A 126 7.15 0.69 3.02
N CYS A 127 6.06 0.00 3.34
CA CYS A 127 4.82 0.06 2.56
C CYS A 127 4.20 1.46 2.59
N ALA A 128 4.14 2.11 3.75
CA ALA A 128 3.64 3.48 3.88
C ALA A 128 4.37 4.50 2.98
N ILE A 129 5.64 4.24 2.63
CA ILE A 129 6.42 5.06 1.68
C ILE A 129 6.20 4.62 0.23
N CYS A 130 6.13 3.32 -0.03
CA CYS A 130 5.96 2.73 -1.36
C CYS A 130 4.58 3.05 -1.95
N ASP A 131 3.53 2.85 -1.16
CA ASP A 131 2.15 2.86 -1.61
C ASP A 131 1.67 4.20 -2.19
N PRO A 132 2.02 5.37 -1.60
CA PRO A 132 1.69 6.65 -2.22
C PRO A 132 2.29 6.83 -3.62
N VAL A 133 3.51 6.34 -3.85
CA VAL A 133 4.15 6.42 -5.18
C VAL A 133 3.35 5.61 -6.19
N VAL A 134 2.92 4.40 -5.82
CA VAL A 134 2.08 3.52 -6.65
C VAL A 134 0.70 4.15 -6.85
N ALA A 135 0.10 4.73 -5.80
CA ALA A 135 -1.19 5.40 -5.87
C ALA A 135 -1.18 6.58 -6.85
N PHE A 136 -0.15 7.42 -6.82
CA PHE A 136 -0.02 8.53 -7.76
C PHE A 136 0.09 8.06 -9.21
N TRP A 137 0.77 6.96 -9.47
CA TRP A 137 0.81 6.36 -10.79
C TRP A 137 -0.60 5.91 -11.27
N PHE A 138 -1.42 5.33 -10.37
CA PHE A 138 -2.81 4.99 -10.70
C PHE A 138 -3.68 6.22 -10.92
N LEU A 139 -3.51 7.30 -10.13
CA LEU A 139 -4.22 8.57 -10.35
C LEU A 139 -3.88 9.18 -11.71
N ALA A 140 -2.67 8.97 -12.20
CA ALA A 140 -2.27 9.35 -13.56
C ALA A 140 -2.82 8.42 -14.66
N GLY A 141 -3.68 7.44 -14.33
CA GLY A 141 -4.26 6.49 -15.27
C GLY A 141 -3.37 5.30 -15.57
N ALA A 142 -2.38 5.02 -14.73
CA ALA A 142 -1.44 3.90 -14.84
C ALA A 142 -0.80 3.77 -16.24
N PRO A 143 -0.17 4.82 -16.79
CA PRO A 143 0.44 4.76 -18.11
C PRO A 143 1.56 3.71 -18.14
N SER A 144 1.69 2.97 -19.26
CA SER A 144 2.85 2.09 -19.41
C SER A 144 4.12 2.91 -19.60
N VAL A 145 5.13 2.64 -18.75
CA VAL A 145 6.44 3.32 -18.86
C VAL A 145 7.23 2.88 -20.09
N PHE A 146 6.80 1.82 -20.78
CA PHE A 146 7.42 1.29 -22.00
C PHE A 146 6.68 1.72 -23.28
N SER A 147 5.54 2.42 -23.18
CA SER A 147 4.83 2.93 -24.36
C SER A 147 5.62 4.11 -24.91
N ARG A 148 6.07 4.00 -26.16
CA ARG A 148 6.59 5.17 -26.88
C ARG A 148 5.45 6.17 -27.03
N PRO A 149 5.71 7.49 -26.85
CA PRO A 149 4.75 8.51 -27.28
C PRO A 149 4.49 8.26 -28.76
N THR A 150 3.27 7.92 -29.12
CA THR A 150 2.86 7.92 -30.55
C THR A 150 2.85 9.39 -31.00
N GLY A 151 4.01 9.84 -31.43
CA GLY A 151 4.15 11.07 -32.19
C GLY A 151 3.75 10.80 -33.63
N ASP A 152 2.48 10.55 -33.87
CA ASP A 152 1.86 10.63 -35.19
C ASP A 152 0.35 10.90 -35.00
N ARG A 153 0.04 12.14 -34.73
CA ARG A 153 -1.12 12.75 -35.37
C ARG A 153 -0.54 13.60 -36.50
N ALA A 154 -0.18 12.92 -37.60
CA ALA A 154 -0.09 13.57 -38.87
C ALA A 154 -1.45 14.21 -39.14
N PHE A 155 -1.43 15.48 -39.44
CA PHE A 155 -2.53 16.24 -39.96
C PHE A 155 -2.92 15.60 -41.32
N ASP A 156 -4.11 15.01 -41.39
CA ASP A 156 -4.92 14.86 -42.62
C ASP A 156 -6.24 15.57 -42.42
#